data_9dc43d6953411c7489a9e0629595bc26
#
_entry.id   9dc43d6953411c7489a9e0629595bc26
#
_cell.length_a   1.000
_cell.length_b   1.000
_cell.length_c   1.000
_cell.angle_alpha   90.00
_cell.angle_beta   90.00
_cell.angle_gamma   90.00
#
_symmetry.space_group_name_H-M   'P 1'
#
loop_
_entity.id
_entity.type
_entity.pdbx_description
1 polymer ?
#
loop_
_entity_poly.entity_id
_entity_poly.type
_entity_poly.pdbx_seq_one_letter_code
_entity_poly.pdbx_strand_id
1 'polypeptide(L)'
;MKITEDIIYAGVNDHQVDLFEGQYRVPNGMAYNSYVILDEKTAVMDTVDANFADEWLANVAKALNGRKPDYLIVQHMEPDHSANIENFVKAYPEATVVANTKTFAMMKNFFPKMDLAGRKLEVKDGESLTLGKHVLTFVFAPMVHWPEVMVTYDSTDKVLFAADGFGKFGALDRDCLLYTSDAA
;
A
#
# COMPACT_ATOMS: atom_id res chain seq x y z
N MET A 1 -7.78 -9.15 8.77
CA MET A 1 -9.23 -8.78 8.68
C MET A 1 -9.65 -8.87 7.23
N LYS A 2 -10.84 -9.37 6.90
CA LYS A 2 -11.40 -9.30 5.53
C LYS A 2 -12.11 -7.96 5.33
N ILE A 3 -11.84 -7.29 4.22
CA ILE A 3 -12.55 -6.08 3.79
C ILE A 3 -13.75 -6.48 2.92
N THR A 4 -13.49 -7.35 1.93
CA THR A 4 -14.51 -8.05 1.13
C THR A 4 -14.20 -9.55 1.13
N GLU A 5 -14.82 -10.34 0.23
CA GLU A 5 -14.48 -11.76 0.12
C GLU A 5 -13.03 -11.96 -0.32
N ASP A 6 -12.57 -11.15 -1.27
CA ASP A 6 -11.28 -11.29 -1.95
C ASP A 6 -10.23 -10.26 -1.50
N ILE A 7 -10.63 -9.18 -0.79
CA ILE A 7 -9.73 -8.13 -0.32
C ILE A 7 -9.46 -8.34 1.17
N ILE A 8 -8.18 -8.56 1.51
CA ILE A 8 -7.72 -8.88 2.86
C ILE A 8 -6.79 -7.78 3.35
N TYR A 9 -7.06 -7.23 4.53
CA TYR A 9 -6.14 -6.31 5.20
C TYR A 9 -4.87 -7.04 5.64
N ALA A 10 -3.71 -6.52 5.25
CA ALA A 10 -2.39 -7.05 5.55
C ALA A 10 -1.47 -6.02 6.23
N GLY A 11 -2.00 -4.85 6.58
CA GLY A 11 -1.26 -3.80 7.27
C GLY A 11 -0.90 -4.15 8.71
N VAL A 12 -0.33 -3.19 9.42
CA VAL A 12 0.12 -3.32 10.81
C VAL A 12 -0.40 -2.18 11.67
N ASN A 13 -0.45 -2.40 12.99
CA ASN A 13 -0.82 -1.39 13.98
C ASN A 13 0.41 -1.03 14.82
N ASP A 14 0.81 0.23 14.77
CA ASP A 14 1.90 0.78 15.56
C ASP A 14 1.35 1.44 16.84
N HIS A 15 1.63 0.83 17.99
CA HIS A 15 1.27 1.34 19.32
C HIS A 15 2.42 2.04 20.02
N GLN A 16 3.59 2.12 19.39
CA GLN A 16 4.80 2.67 20.00
C GLN A 16 5.07 4.10 19.54
N VAL A 17 4.56 4.49 18.36
CA VAL A 17 4.70 5.84 17.85
C VAL A 17 3.83 6.79 18.69
N ASP A 18 4.44 7.83 19.22
CA ASP A 18 3.76 8.91 19.96
C ASP A 18 3.66 10.20 19.13
N LEU A 19 4.57 10.36 18.17
CA LEU A 19 4.68 11.54 17.32
C LEU A 19 4.92 11.13 15.86
N PHE A 20 3.85 11.04 15.08
CA PHE A 20 3.91 10.70 13.66
C PHE A 20 4.52 11.86 12.87
N GLU A 21 5.42 11.58 11.91
CA GLU A 21 6.19 12.56 11.13
C GLU A 21 6.95 13.61 11.99
N GLY A 22 7.18 13.32 13.25
CA GLY A 22 7.85 14.25 14.16
C GLY A 22 6.99 15.46 14.58
N GLN A 23 5.70 15.50 14.23
CA GLN A 23 4.83 16.66 14.49
C GLN A 23 3.41 16.31 14.96
N TYR A 24 2.84 15.19 14.54
CA TYR A 24 1.45 14.83 14.88
C TYR A 24 1.41 13.88 16.07
N ARG A 25 0.78 14.29 17.17
CA ARG A 25 0.56 13.41 18.31
C ARG A 25 -0.48 12.35 17.97
N VAL A 26 -0.14 11.08 18.17
CA VAL A 26 -0.99 9.93 17.85
C VAL A 26 -1.22 9.04 19.08
N PRO A 27 -2.00 9.52 20.05
CA PRO A 27 -2.19 8.82 21.34
C PRO A 27 -2.84 7.44 21.19
N ASN A 28 -3.49 7.18 20.05
CA ASN A 28 -4.12 5.90 19.73
C ASN A 28 -3.24 5.06 18.79
N GLY A 29 -1.97 5.42 18.59
CA GLY A 29 -1.06 4.78 17.64
C GLY A 29 -1.38 5.13 16.19
N MET A 30 -0.83 4.32 15.27
CA MET A 30 -1.04 4.44 13.83
C MET A 30 -1.39 3.09 13.23
N ALA A 31 -2.11 3.09 12.11
CA ALA A 31 -2.29 1.95 11.25
C ALA A 31 -1.60 2.22 9.91
N TYR A 32 -0.63 1.40 9.56
CA TYR A 32 0.00 1.45 8.23
C TYR A 32 -0.74 0.46 7.34
N ASN A 33 -1.42 0.98 6.34
CA ASN A 33 -2.42 0.24 5.59
C ASN A 33 -1.82 -0.44 4.36
N SER A 34 -1.97 -1.75 4.30
CA SER A 34 -1.64 -2.58 3.15
C SER A 34 -2.73 -3.62 2.96
N TYR A 35 -2.97 -4.03 1.72
CA TYR A 35 -4.03 -4.98 1.39
C TYR A 35 -3.54 -6.01 0.39
N VAL A 36 -4.15 -7.20 0.42
CA VAL A 36 -3.95 -8.25 -0.58
C VAL A 36 -5.28 -8.49 -1.29
N ILE A 37 -5.24 -8.43 -2.61
CA ILE A 37 -6.38 -8.75 -3.48
C ILE A 37 -6.13 -10.14 -4.06
N LEU A 38 -7.02 -11.09 -3.75
CA LEU A 38 -6.96 -12.47 -4.22
C LEU A 38 -7.85 -12.64 -5.44
N ASP A 39 -7.25 -12.94 -6.58
CA ASP A 39 -7.96 -13.18 -7.84
C ASP A 39 -7.16 -14.19 -8.68
N GLU A 40 -7.42 -14.35 -9.98
CA GLU A 40 -6.57 -15.13 -10.89
C GLU A 40 -5.12 -14.71 -10.74
N LYS A 41 -4.87 -13.39 -10.79
CA LYS A 41 -3.62 -12.75 -10.34
C LYS A 41 -3.82 -12.09 -8.99
N THR A 42 -2.78 -12.08 -8.18
CA THR A 42 -2.80 -11.46 -6.86
C THR A 42 -2.05 -10.14 -6.84
N ALA A 43 -2.62 -9.15 -6.16
CA ALA A 43 -1.98 -7.86 -5.97
C ALA A 43 -1.83 -7.52 -4.49
N VAL A 44 -0.69 -6.91 -4.13
CA VAL A 44 -0.46 -6.29 -2.83
C VAL A 44 -0.50 -4.78 -3.04
N MET A 45 -1.26 -4.08 -2.19
CA MET A 45 -1.44 -2.63 -2.24
C MET A 45 -0.58 -1.98 -1.17
N ASP A 46 0.37 -1.15 -1.58
CA ASP A 46 1.36 -0.45 -0.74
C ASP A 46 2.13 -1.37 0.23
N THR A 47 3.08 -0.81 0.93
CA THR A 47 3.82 -1.45 2.02
C THR A 47 3.54 -0.73 3.33
N VAL A 48 4.41 -0.86 4.32
CA VAL A 48 4.27 -0.24 5.63
C VAL A 48 5.59 0.39 6.09
N ASP A 49 5.60 1.04 7.25
CA ASP A 49 6.79 1.61 7.88
C ASP A 49 7.93 0.58 8.05
N ALA A 50 9.16 1.04 7.97
CA ALA A 50 10.38 0.23 7.99
C ALA A 50 10.51 -0.68 9.22
N ASN A 51 9.99 -0.24 10.38
CA ASN A 51 10.08 -0.97 11.63
C ASN A 51 9.22 -2.25 11.67
N PHE A 52 8.28 -2.39 10.73
CA PHE A 52 7.30 -3.48 10.70
C PHE A 52 7.50 -4.46 9.54
N ALA A 53 8.70 -4.50 8.95
CA ALA A 53 9.00 -5.33 7.79
C ALA A 53 8.60 -6.81 7.96
N ASP A 54 9.05 -7.43 9.05
CA ASP A 54 8.82 -8.86 9.30
C ASP A 54 7.35 -9.17 9.59
N GLU A 55 6.70 -8.33 10.40
CA GLU A 55 5.26 -8.47 10.70
C GLU A 55 4.42 -8.32 9.44
N TRP A 56 4.70 -7.29 8.64
CA TRP A 56 3.99 -7.05 7.40
C TRP A 56 4.16 -8.19 6.39
N LEU A 57 5.39 -8.67 6.17
CA LEU A 57 5.65 -9.79 5.27
C LEU A 57 4.93 -11.06 5.75
N ALA A 58 4.86 -11.30 7.06
CA ALA A 58 4.09 -12.41 7.61
C ALA A 58 2.58 -12.24 7.37
N ASN A 59 2.04 -11.02 7.53
CA ASN A 59 0.65 -10.71 7.24
C ASN A 59 0.31 -10.90 5.76
N VAL A 60 1.18 -10.44 4.85
CA VAL A 60 1.05 -10.66 3.41
C VAL A 60 1.07 -12.15 3.08
N ALA A 61 2.05 -12.91 3.59
CA ALA A 61 2.15 -14.35 3.37
C ALA A 61 0.91 -15.11 3.86
N LYS A 62 0.39 -14.72 5.03
CA LYS A 62 -0.85 -15.27 5.59
C LYS A 62 -2.06 -14.96 4.70
N ALA A 63 -2.18 -13.72 4.22
CA ALA A 63 -3.27 -13.31 3.33
C ALA A 63 -3.20 -14.05 1.98
N LEU A 64 -2.00 -14.23 1.42
CA LEU A 64 -1.76 -14.98 0.19
C LEU A 64 -2.08 -16.47 0.30
N ASN A 65 -2.12 -17.03 1.51
CA ASN A 65 -2.49 -18.43 1.78
C ASN A 65 -1.75 -19.44 0.87
N GLY A 66 -0.44 -19.30 0.76
CA GLY A 66 0.42 -20.18 -0.06
C GLY A 66 0.53 -19.79 -1.54
N ARG A 67 -0.20 -18.77 -1.99
CA ARG A 67 -0.03 -18.20 -3.33
C ARG A 67 1.18 -17.25 -3.36
N LYS A 68 1.67 -16.93 -4.57
CA LYS A 68 2.67 -15.87 -4.79
C LYS A 68 1.96 -14.63 -5.32
N PRO A 69 2.38 -13.41 -4.92
CA PRO A 69 1.84 -12.19 -5.49
C PRO A 69 2.36 -11.99 -6.92
N ASP A 70 1.49 -11.58 -7.82
CA ASP A 70 1.86 -11.15 -9.19
C ASP A 70 2.32 -9.69 -9.19
N TYR A 71 1.70 -8.86 -8.35
CA TYR A 71 1.91 -7.41 -8.34
C TYR A 71 2.12 -6.85 -6.94
N LEU A 72 3.01 -5.84 -6.85
CA LEU A 72 3.00 -4.83 -5.79
C LEU A 72 2.59 -3.50 -6.43
N ILE A 73 1.47 -2.95 -6.03
CA ILE A 73 0.99 -1.64 -6.48
C ILE A 73 1.41 -0.60 -5.46
N VAL A 74 2.22 0.37 -5.89
CA VAL A 74 2.74 1.44 -5.03
C VAL A 74 2.06 2.74 -5.41
N GLN A 75 1.22 3.23 -4.52
CA GLN A 75 0.40 4.42 -4.71
C GLN A 75 1.10 5.68 -4.20
N HIS A 76 1.93 5.53 -3.15
CA HIS A 76 2.58 6.62 -2.45
C HIS A 76 3.99 6.26 -2.00
N MET A 77 4.90 7.25 -1.97
CA MET A 77 6.32 7.03 -1.65
C MET A 77 6.70 7.51 -0.24
N GLU A 78 5.76 7.98 0.54
CA GLU A 78 6.00 8.25 1.96
C GLU A 78 6.46 6.96 2.67
N PRO A 79 7.40 7.05 3.64
CA PRO A 79 8.00 5.85 4.23
C PRO A 79 7.03 4.84 4.81
N ASP A 80 5.92 5.27 5.37
CA ASP A 80 4.89 4.39 5.92
C ASP A 80 4.06 3.63 4.85
N HIS A 81 4.19 4.02 3.58
CA HIS A 81 3.65 3.30 2.42
C HIS A 81 4.72 2.57 1.60
N SER A 82 5.99 2.96 1.70
CA SER A 82 7.01 2.56 0.73
C SER A 82 8.25 1.90 1.31
N ALA A 83 8.52 2.02 2.61
CA ALA A 83 9.81 1.62 3.17
C ALA A 83 10.14 0.13 2.98
N ASN A 84 9.15 -0.72 2.79
CA ASN A 84 9.34 -2.15 2.61
C ASN A 84 9.28 -2.64 1.15
N ILE A 85 9.30 -1.76 0.16
CA ILE A 85 9.32 -2.14 -1.27
C ILE A 85 10.52 -3.06 -1.57
N GLU A 86 11.72 -2.70 -1.11
CA GLU A 86 12.92 -3.52 -1.33
C GLU A 86 12.81 -4.90 -0.65
N ASN A 87 12.24 -4.97 0.56
CA ASN A 87 12.02 -6.23 1.28
C ASN A 87 11.01 -7.11 0.55
N PHE A 88 9.93 -6.53 0.03
CA PHE A 88 8.96 -7.25 -0.79
C PHE A 88 9.59 -7.83 -2.06
N VAL A 89 10.35 -7.03 -2.79
CA VAL A 89 11.02 -7.44 -4.03
C VAL A 89 12.03 -8.56 -3.80
N LYS A 90 12.68 -8.60 -2.63
CA LYS A 90 13.56 -9.71 -2.21
C LYS A 90 12.78 -10.96 -1.85
N ALA A 91 11.67 -10.81 -1.12
CA ALA A 91 10.81 -11.94 -0.71
C ALA A 91 10.05 -12.56 -1.90
N TYR A 92 9.65 -11.74 -2.87
CA TYR A 92 8.86 -12.13 -4.04
C TYR A 92 9.55 -11.71 -5.35
N PRO A 93 10.64 -12.38 -5.75
CA PRO A 93 11.48 -11.94 -6.88
C PRO A 93 10.80 -12.06 -8.24
N GLU A 94 9.64 -12.69 -8.35
CA GLU A 94 8.84 -12.84 -9.58
C GLU A 94 7.75 -11.76 -9.71
N ALA A 95 7.44 -11.04 -8.61
CA ALA A 95 6.40 -10.03 -8.61
C ALA A 95 6.81 -8.78 -9.42
N THR A 96 5.84 -8.21 -10.09
CA THR A 96 5.99 -6.95 -10.84
C THR A 96 5.56 -5.77 -9.99
N VAL A 97 6.39 -4.74 -9.89
CA VAL A 97 6.04 -3.47 -9.25
C VAL A 97 5.27 -2.60 -10.22
N VAL A 98 4.08 -2.16 -9.80
CA VAL A 98 3.16 -1.31 -10.57
C VAL A 98 3.14 0.07 -9.95
N ALA A 99 3.46 1.10 -10.71
CA ALA A 99 3.47 2.48 -10.23
C ALA A 99 3.47 3.46 -11.40
N ASN A 100 3.30 4.75 -11.11
CA ASN A 100 3.47 5.78 -12.13
C ASN A 100 4.96 6.17 -12.32
N THR A 101 5.24 6.95 -13.36
CA THR A 101 6.60 7.41 -13.72
C THR A 101 7.30 8.13 -12.57
N LYS A 102 6.59 9.02 -11.85
CA LYS A 102 7.18 9.80 -10.74
C LYS A 102 7.54 8.89 -9.56
N THR A 103 6.67 7.97 -9.20
CA THR A 103 6.91 6.97 -8.17
C THR A 103 8.18 6.16 -8.47
N PHE A 104 8.34 5.68 -9.71
CA PHE A 104 9.58 5.00 -10.11
C PHE A 104 10.82 5.88 -10.07
N ALA A 105 10.70 7.17 -10.39
CA ALA A 105 11.81 8.11 -10.26
C ALA A 105 12.23 8.29 -8.79
N MET A 106 11.25 8.38 -7.87
CA MET A 106 11.49 8.48 -6.43
C MET A 106 12.08 7.19 -5.87
N MET A 107 11.60 6.01 -6.29
CA MET A 107 12.16 4.72 -5.88
C MET A 107 13.67 4.62 -6.12
N LYS A 108 14.18 5.18 -7.21
CA LYS A 108 15.63 5.20 -7.50
C LYS A 108 16.42 6.00 -6.47
N ASN A 109 15.82 7.05 -5.89
CA ASN A 109 16.47 7.87 -4.87
C ASN A 109 16.37 7.20 -3.49
N PHE A 110 15.24 6.59 -3.16
CA PHE A 110 15.02 5.91 -1.89
C PHE A 110 15.77 4.57 -1.82
N PHE A 111 15.82 3.84 -2.94
CA PHE A 111 16.41 2.51 -3.03
C PHE A 111 17.43 2.42 -4.18
N PRO A 112 18.57 3.13 -4.09
CA PRO A 112 19.52 3.26 -5.20
C PRO A 112 20.17 1.93 -5.64
N LYS A 113 20.12 0.91 -4.79
CA LYS A 113 20.67 -0.44 -5.08
C LYS A 113 19.62 -1.44 -5.53
N MET A 114 18.33 -1.08 -5.47
CA MET A 114 17.25 -1.96 -5.86
C MET A 114 17.18 -2.09 -7.38
N ASP A 115 17.25 -3.33 -7.87
CA ASP A 115 17.08 -3.62 -9.31
C ASP A 115 15.69 -4.20 -9.56
N LEU A 116 14.93 -3.51 -10.40
CA LEU A 116 13.63 -3.92 -10.89
C LEU A 116 13.64 -4.33 -12.36
N ALA A 117 14.82 -4.63 -12.93
CA ALA A 117 14.94 -4.96 -14.37
C ALA A 117 13.92 -6.03 -14.79
N GLY A 118 13.08 -5.70 -15.79
CA GLY A 118 12.03 -6.58 -16.29
C GLY A 118 10.80 -6.75 -15.38
N ARG A 119 10.76 -6.10 -14.21
CA ARG A 119 9.67 -6.24 -13.22
C ARG A 119 9.00 -4.91 -12.88
N LYS A 120 8.84 -4.06 -13.88
CA LYS A 120 8.18 -2.77 -13.78
C LYS A 120 6.98 -2.73 -14.71
N LEU A 121 5.86 -2.30 -14.18
CA LEU A 121 4.69 -1.91 -14.96
C LEU A 121 4.39 -0.44 -14.66
N GLU A 122 4.75 0.43 -15.59
CA GLU A 122 4.44 1.85 -15.49
C GLU A 122 3.02 2.10 -16.00
N VAL A 123 2.19 2.73 -15.16
CA VAL A 123 0.79 3.02 -15.47
C VAL A 123 0.56 4.51 -15.68
N LYS A 124 -0.48 4.83 -16.44
CA LYS A 124 -0.92 6.19 -16.73
C LYS A 124 -2.23 6.50 -16.01
N ASP A 125 -2.52 7.79 -15.92
CA ASP A 125 -3.81 8.26 -15.38
C ASP A 125 -4.99 7.68 -16.15
N GLY A 126 -5.95 7.11 -15.43
CA GLY A 126 -7.13 6.43 -15.99
C GLY A 126 -6.85 5.03 -16.57
N GLU A 127 -5.62 4.55 -16.54
CA GLU A 127 -5.30 3.19 -17.02
C GLU A 127 -5.81 2.12 -16.05
N SER A 128 -6.14 0.95 -16.55
CA SER A 128 -6.66 -0.15 -15.75
C SER A 128 -5.81 -1.41 -15.86
N LEU A 129 -5.72 -2.15 -14.75
CA LEU A 129 -5.09 -3.46 -14.64
C LEU A 129 -6.16 -4.49 -14.26
N THR A 130 -6.30 -5.54 -15.06
CA THR A 130 -7.21 -6.65 -14.77
C THR A 130 -6.46 -7.76 -14.04
N LEU A 131 -7.00 -8.21 -12.92
CA LEU A 131 -6.47 -9.34 -12.14
C LEU A 131 -7.18 -10.66 -12.46
N GLY A 132 -8.29 -10.60 -13.16
CA GLY A 132 -9.24 -11.64 -13.48
C GLY A 132 -10.65 -11.08 -13.35
N LYS A 133 -11.28 -11.25 -12.19
CA LYS A 133 -12.57 -10.65 -11.83
C LYS A 133 -12.41 -9.15 -11.47
N HIS A 134 -11.35 -8.82 -10.71
CA HIS A 134 -11.08 -7.45 -10.26
C HIS A 134 -10.46 -6.61 -11.36
N VAL A 135 -10.96 -5.39 -11.52
CA VAL A 135 -10.44 -4.39 -12.45
C VAL A 135 -10.04 -3.15 -11.68
N LEU A 136 -8.74 -2.92 -11.60
CA LEU A 136 -8.11 -1.83 -10.87
C LEU A 136 -7.84 -0.65 -11.80
N THR A 137 -8.47 0.49 -11.57
CA THR A 137 -8.24 1.72 -12.34
C THR A 137 -7.39 2.68 -11.52
N PHE A 138 -6.30 3.17 -12.11
CA PHE A 138 -5.37 4.10 -11.47
C PHE A 138 -5.77 5.54 -11.78
N VAL A 139 -5.94 6.34 -10.73
CA VAL A 139 -6.28 7.76 -10.85
C VAL A 139 -5.18 8.57 -10.19
N PHE A 140 -4.56 9.48 -10.93
CA PHE A 140 -3.49 10.31 -10.38
C PHE A 140 -4.06 11.44 -9.54
N ALA A 141 -3.48 11.61 -8.36
CA ALA A 141 -3.84 12.65 -7.40
C ALA A 141 -2.60 13.49 -7.02
N PRO A 142 -1.92 14.12 -7.99
CA PRO A 142 -0.66 14.82 -7.74
C PRO A 142 -0.86 15.94 -6.73
N MET A 143 0.08 16.06 -5.76
CA MET A 143 0.05 17.02 -4.66
C MET A 143 -1.06 16.78 -3.62
N VAL A 144 -1.62 15.56 -3.59
CA VAL A 144 -2.54 15.12 -2.55
C VAL A 144 -1.93 13.91 -1.83
N HIS A 145 -0.92 14.07 -0.87
CA HIS A 145 -0.26 15.38 -0.59
C HIS A 145 1.13 15.48 -1.25
N TRP A 146 1.68 14.41 -1.82
CA TRP A 146 2.96 14.39 -2.54
C TRP A 146 2.76 14.37 -4.07
N PRO A 147 3.81 14.72 -4.86
CA PRO A 147 3.64 14.93 -6.30
C PRO A 147 3.38 13.67 -7.13
N GLU A 148 3.66 12.49 -6.59
CA GLU A 148 3.53 11.19 -7.27
C GLU A 148 2.27 10.42 -6.90
N VAL A 149 1.50 10.90 -5.93
CA VAL A 149 0.34 10.15 -5.40
C VAL A 149 -0.62 9.72 -6.50
N MET A 150 -1.01 8.48 -6.45
CA MET A 150 -2.15 7.94 -7.19
C MET A 150 -3.05 7.16 -6.23
N VAL A 151 -4.31 7.04 -6.57
CA VAL A 151 -5.28 6.19 -5.89
C VAL A 151 -5.74 5.11 -6.86
N THR A 152 -6.20 3.97 -6.32
CA THR A 152 -6.63 2.83 -7.13
C THR A 152 -8.08 2.50 -6.82
N TYR A 153 -8.93 2.50 -7.83
CA TYR A 153 -10.33 2.11 -7.71
C TYR A 153 -10.55 0.70 -8.25
N ASP A 154 -11.02 -0.20 -7.40
CA ASP A 154 -11.53 -1.49 -7.81
C ASP A 154 -13.02 -1.38 -8.15
N SER A 155 -13.35 -1.53 -9.43
CA SER A 155 -14.72 -1.41 -9.92
C SER A 155 -15.59 -2.63 -9.59
N THR A 156 -14.99 -3.75 -9.25
CA THR A 156 -15.68 -5.01 -8.94
C THR A 156 -16.34 -4.97 -7.56
N ASP A 157 -15.56 -4.72 -6.54
CA ASP A 157 -16.04 -4.62 -5.16
C ASP A 157 -16.35 -3.17 -4.74
N LYS A 158 -16.13 -2.19 -5.65
CA LYS A 158 -16.35 -0.76 -5.42
C LYS A 158 -15.53 -0.23 -4.24
N VAL A 159 -14.28 -0.66 -4.17
CA VAL A 159 -13.32 -0.26 -3.14
C VAL A 159 -12.35 0.76 -3.70
N LEU A 160 -12.13 1.85 -2.97
CA LEU A 160 -11.09 2.84 -3.26
C LEU A 160 -9.90 2.62 -2.31
N PHE A 161 -8.73 2.31 -2.86
CA PHE A 161 -7.47 2.34 -2.15
C PHE A 161 -6.89 3.74 -2.32
N ALA A 162 -6.95 4.53 -1.27
CA ALA A 162 -6.75 5.98 -1.36
C ALA A 162 -5.41 6.44 -0.78
N ALA A 163 -4.48 5.54 -0.43
CA ALA A 163 -3.29 5.86 0.36
C ALA A 163 -3.69 6.68 1.60
N ASP A 164 -3.19 7.91 1.75
CA ASP A 164 -3.56 8.81 2.86
C ASP A 164 -4.90 9.53 2.66
N GLY A 165 -5.41 9.52 1.44
CA GLY A 165 -6.67 10.17 1.14
C GLY A 165 -7.81 9.64 2.01
N PHE A 166 -8.54 10.54 2.69
CA PHE A 166 -9.63 10.21 3.62
C PHE A 166 -9.18 9.41 4.85
N GLY A 167 -7.86 9.35 5.10
CA GLY A 167 -7.26 8.66 6.23
C GLY A 167 -7.57 9.31 7.57
N LYS A 168 -7.25 8.61 8.63
CA LYS A 168 -7.29 9.11 10.00
C LYS A 168 -6.16 8.48 10.79
N PHE A 169 -5.66 9.18 11.77
CA PHE A 169 -4.68 8.64 12.70
C PHE A 169 -5.35 7.67 13.69
N GLY A 170 -4.68 6.56 13.97
CA GLY A 170 -5.08 5.59 14.97
C GLY A 170 -4.91 4.14 14.52
N ALA A 171 -4.55 3.29 15.48
CA ALA A 171 -4.49 1.85 15.28
C ALA A 171 -5.90 1.26 15.16
N LEU A 172 -6.10 0.30 14.23
CA LEU A 172 -7.41 -0.26 13.90
C LEU A 172 -7.95 -1.26 14.95
N ASP A 173 -7.10 -1.74 15.84
CA ASP A 173 -7.43 -2.71 16.90
C ASP A 173 -7.80 -2.04 18.24
N ARG A 174 -7.90 -0.71 18.26
CA ARG A 174 -8.39 0.03 19.42
C ARG A 174 -9.82 0.52 19.17
N ASP A 175 -10.69 0.30 20.14
CA ASP A 175 -12.04 0.87 20.15
C ASP A 175 -11.95 2.39 20.25
N CYS A 176 -12.07 3.07 19.12
CA CYS A 176 -12.18 4.50 19.07
C CYS A 176 -13.62 4.88 18.73
N LEU A 177 -14.38 5.36 19.74
CA LEU A 177 -15.79 5.76 19.59
C LEU A 177 -15.99 7.03 18.77
N LEU A 178 -14.95 7.79 18.48
CA LEU A 178 -14.99 9.02 17.69
C LEU A 178 -13.80 9.07 16.73
N TYR A 179 -14.06 8.70 15.50
CA TYR A 179 -13.14 8.91 14.41
C TYR A 179 -13.49 10.23 13.73
N THR A 180 -12.74 11.27 14.02
CA THR A 180 -12.75 12.48 13.20
C THR A 180 -11.76 12.27 12.06
N SER A 181 -12.19 12.45 10.83
CA SER A 181 -11.27 12.54 9.71
C SER A 181 -10.60 13.90 9.78
N ASP A 182 -9.36 13.94 10.22
CA ASP A 182 -8.49 15.10 10.03
C ASP A 182 -7.68 14.89 8.74
N ALA A 183 -8.40 14.77 7.64
CA ALA A 183 -7.78 14.95 6.35
C ALA A 183 -7.45 16.45 6.22
N ALA A 184 -6.18 16.79 6.41
CA ALA A 184 -5.65 18.11 6.13
C ALA A 184 -5.64 18.36 4.63
#